data_ce739e1705b761a97ec15d37c97e6038
#
_entry.id   ce739e1705b761a97ec15d37c97e6038
#
_cell.length_a   1.000
_cell.length_b   1.000
_cell.length_c   1.000
_cell.angle_alpha   90.00
_cell.angle_beta   90.00
_cell.angle_gamma   90.00
#
_symmetry.space_group_name_H-M   'P 1'
#
loop_
_entity.id
_entity.type
_entity.pdbx_description
1 polymer ?
#
loop_
_entity_poly.entity_id
_entity_poly.type
_entity_poly.pdbx_seq_one_letter_code
_entity_poly.pdbx_strand_id
1 'polypeptide(L)'
;VNTWKKHGTWGNYLDVESGDIAVYNTTSGAMAVAGLALASGYYNNPDYLKVACEAAKDYYDSFALVGFTSGGCGDILQNADSETAVALLTSLMTLYEVTGKEQYLKQSADLANLCATWTVSFPYRLPENTPLAKLGANLTGAVWASTQNKHGAPGFCTQSGDALFKLYRSTGDASYAELLRDVIHAHAEGI
;
A
#
# COMPACT_ATOMS: atom_id res chain seq x y z
N VAL A 1 -1.00 6.00 -18.73
CA VAL A 1 0.00 5.51 -19.70
C VAL A 1 0.80 6.68 -20.30
N ASN A 2 0.14 7.71 -20.80
CA ASN A 2 0.85 8.81 -21.47
C ASN A 2 1.81 9.55 -20.54
N THR A 3 1.40 9.86 -19.31
CA THR A 3 2.25 10.46 -18.28
C THR A 3 3.46 9.60 -17.99
N TRP A 4 3.27 8.29 -17.81
CA TRP A 4 4.36 7.35 -17.61
C TRP A 4 5.34 7.34 -18.80
N LYS A 5 4.82 7.23 -20.03
CA LYS A 5 5.65 7.25 -21.25
C LYS A 5 6.45 8.55 -21.40
N LYS A 6 5.90 9.69 -20.96
CA LYS A 6 6.55 11.00 -21.03
C LYS A 6 7.62 11.20 -19.95
N HIS A 7 7.34 10.77 -18.70
CA HIS A 7 8.11 11.16 -17.54
C HIS A 7 8.81 10.00 -16.81
N GLY A 8 8.50 8.74 -17.14
CA GLY A 8 8.99 7.55 -16.43
C GLY A 8 8.43 7.38 -15.02
N THR A 9 7.45 8.18 -14.64
CA THR A 9 6.74 8.15 -13.37
C THR A 9 5.38 8.82 -13.47
N TRP A 10 4.50 8.63 -12.48
CA TRP A 10 3.26 9.42 -12.39
C TRP A 10 3.40 10.62 -11.45
N GLY A 11 4.35 10.59 -10.50
CA GLY A 11 4.48 11.64 -9.49
C GLY A 11 3.27 11.74 -8.57
N ASN A 12 3.19 12.81 -7.79
CA ASN A 12 2.08 13.05 -6.87
C ASN A 12 1.13 14.16 -7.35
N TYR A 13 1.66 15.33 -7.68
CA TYR A 13 0.85 16.45 -8.16
C TYR A 13 1.18 16.75 -9.62
N LEU A 14 0.12 17.05 -10.39
CA LEU A 14 0.23 17.46 -11.78
C LEU A 14 -0.19 18.92 -11.91
N ASP A 15 0.56 19.68 -12.70
CA ASP A 15 0.11 20.99 -13.14
C ASP A 15 -1.08 20.85 -14.09
N VAL A 16 -2.15 21.58 -13.82
CA VAL A 16 -3.42 21.43 -14.52
C VAL A 16 -3.35 21.96 -15.97
N GLU A 17 -2.51 22.95 -16.21
CA GLU A 17 -2.40 23.59 -17.53
C GLU A 17 -1.45 22.83 -18.46
N SER A 18 -0.26 22.47 -17.94
CA SER A 18 0.76 21.79 -18.73
C SER A 18 0.65 20.26 -18.71
N GLY A 19 0.01 19.69 -17.68
CA GLY A 19 -0.02 18.26 -17.40
C GLY A 19 1.33 17.71 -16.93
N ASP A 20 2.26 18.59 -16.55
CA ASP A 20 3.58 18.20 -16.06
C ASP A 20 3.54 17.82 -14.58
N ILE A 21 4.49 16.95 -14.19
CA ILE A 21 4.59 16.51 -12.80
C ILE A 21 5.22 17.62 -11.96
N ALA A 22 4.52 18.02 -10.91
CA ALA A 22 5.01 19.02 -9.95
C ALA A 22 5.82 18.38 -8.81
N VAL A 23 5.50 17.15 -8.40
CA VAL A 23 6.19 16.43 -7.33
C VAL A 23 6.60 15.04 -7.81
N TYR A 24 7.89 14.83 -7.89
CA TYR A 24 8.53 13.56 -8.24
C TYR A 24 8.89 12.74 -6.99
N ASN A 25 9.47 11.57 -7.22
CA ASN A 25 10.03 10.68 -6.18
C ASN A 25 9.01 10.29 -5.10
N THR A 26 7.82 9.87 -5.53
CA THR A 26 6.75 9.35 -4.67
C THR A 26 6.20 8.04 -5.22
N THR A 27 5.54 7.26 -4.37
CA THR A 27 4.82 6.03 -4.74
C THR A 27 3.31 6.26 -4.91
N SER A 28 2.86 7.51 -5.02
CA SER A 28 1.43 7.86 -5.11
C SER A 28 0.69 7.16 -6.26
N GLY A 29 1.39 6.85 -7.35
CA GLY A 29 0.86 6.09 -8.48
C GLY A 29 0.82 4.57 -8.30
N ALA A 30 1.18 4.04 -7.13
CA ALA A 30 1.31 2.59 -6.92
C ALA A 30 0.04 1.81 -7.26
N MET A 31 -1.15 2.33 -6.92
CA MET A 31 -2.43 1.67 -7.24
C MET A 31 -2.74 1.65 -8.75
N ALA A 32 -2.20 2.58 -9.52
CA ALA A 32 -2.38 2.59 -10.97
C ALA A 32 -1.80 1.35 -11.66
N VAL A 33 -0.82 0.71 -11.05
CA VAL A 33 -0.22 -0.54 -11.52
C VAL A 33 -1.28 -1.65 -11.57
N ALA A 34 -2.03 -1.86 -10.48
CA ALA A 34 -3.13 -2.84 -10.44
C ALA A 34 -4.20 -2.51 -11.49
N GLY A 35 -4.62 -1.24 -11.55
CA GLY A 35 -5.60 -0.77 -12.52
C GLY A 35 -5.19 -1.05 -13.96
N LEU A 36 -3.95 -0.77 -14.32
CA LEU A 36 -3.42 -1.02 -15.67
C LEU A 36 -3.26 -2.51 -15.97
N ALA A 37 -2.83 -3.31 -14.99
CA ALA A 37 -2.71 -4.76 -15.15
C ALA A 37 -4.09 -5.38 -15.51
N LEU A 38 -5.13 -5.03 -14.76
CA LEU A 38 -6.50 -5.49 -15.02
C LEU A 38 -7.07 -4.93 -16.33
N ALA A 39 -6.85 -3.65 -16.59
CA ALA A 39 -7.30 -2.98 -17.82
C ALA A 39 -6.67 -3.60 -19.08
N SER A 40 -5.46 -4.13 -18.98
CA SER A 40 -4.80 -4.82 -20.10
C SER A 40 -5.63 -5.96 -20.65
N GLY A 41 -6.15 -6.82 -19.75
CA GLY A 41 -7.03 -7.92 -20.14
C GLY A 41 -8.39 -7.44 -20.63
N TYR A 42 -8.99 -6.50 -19.91
CA TYR A 42 -10.32 -5.99 -20.22
C TYR A 42 -10.40 -5.29 -21.58
N TYR A 43 -9.42 -4.46 -21.91
CA TYR A 43 -9.36 -3.73 -23.18
C TYR A 43 -8.54 -4.42 -24.26
N ASN A 44 -8.00 -5.63 -23.98
CA ASN A 44 -7.08 -6.35 -24.87
C ASN A 44 -5.93 -5.46 -25.38
N ASN A 45 -5.32 -4.69 -24.46
CA ASN A 45 -4.23 -3.77 -24.76
C ASN A 45 -2.97 -4.11 -23.94
N PRO A 46 -1.97 -4.76 -24.56
CA PRO A 46 -0.75 -5.20 -23.88
C PRO A 46 0.15 -4.03 -23.41
N ASP A 47 0.01 -2.83 -23.97
CA ASP A 47 0.76 -1.65 -23.51
C ASP A 47 0.46 -1.31 -22.06
N TYR A 48 -0.77 -1.58 -21.59
CA TYR A 48 -1.15 -1.33 -20.20
C TYR A 48 -0.38 -2.25 -19.23
N LEU A 49 -0.29 -3.53 -19.56
CA LEU A 49 0.48 -4.49 -18.74
C LEU A 49 1.98 -4.16 -18.77
N LYS A 50 2.50 -3.75 -19.93
CA LYS A 50 3.90 -3.34 -20.06
C LYS A 50 4.21 -2.18 -19.10
N VAL A 51 3.41 -1.10 -19.14
CA VAL A 51 3.58 0.04 -18.24
C VAL A 51 3.40 -0.35 -16.77
N ALA A 52 2.43 -1.22 -16.47
CA ALA A 52 2.24 -1.73 -15.12
C ALA A 52 3.49 -2.45 -14.58
N CYS A 53 4.09 -3.32 -15.39
CA CYS A 53 5.31 -4.04 -15.01
C CYS A 53 6.52 -3.11 -14.83
N GLU A 54 6.69 -2.13 -15.71
CA GLU A 54 7.76 -1.12 -15.61
C GLU A 54 7.61 -0.29 -14.32
N ALA A 55 6.41 0.18 -14.05
CA ALA A 55 6.11 0.96 -12.85
C ALA A 55 6.26 0.16 -11.57
N ALA A 56 5.79 -1.09 -11.56
CA ALA A 56 5.98 -1.98 -10.40
C ALA A 56 7.47 -2.19 -10.09
N LYS A 57 8.29 -2.39 -11.12
CA LYS A 57 9.74 -2.54 -10.96
C LYS A 57 10.37 -1.27 -10.39
N ASP A 58 10.04 -0.11 -10.93
CA ASP A 58 10.57 1.17 -10.46
C ASP A 58 10.18 1.44 -8.99
N TYR A 59 8.90 1.29 -8.65
CA TYR A 59 8.43 1.48 -7.27
C TYR A 59 9.02 0.48 -6.30
N TYR A 60 9.21 -0.77 -6.70
CA TYR A 60 9.83 -1.77 -5.86
C TYR A 60 11.32 -1.45 -5.63
N ASP A 61 12.09 -1.22 -6.69
CA ASP A 61 13.53 -1.02 -6.62
C ASP A 61 13.90 0.31 -5.94
N SER A 62 13.15 1.38 -6.24
CA SER A 62 13.50 2.73 -5.78
C SER A 62 12.94 3.08 -4.41
N PHE A 63 11.87 2.40 -3.96
CA PHE A 63 11.17 2.75 -2.73
C PHE A 63 11.01 1.56 -1.78
N ALA A 64 10.41 0.46 -2.22
CA ALA A 64 10.10 -0.67 -1.33
C ALA A 64 11.37 -1.28 -0.72
N LEU A 65 12.41 -1.51 -1.52
CA LEU A 65 13.68 -2.09 -1.06
C LEU A 65 14.42 -1.22 -0.05
N VAL A 66 14.19 0.09 -0.06
CA VAL A 66 14.78 1.00 0.94
C VAL A 66 13.84 1.24 2.13
N GLY A 67 12.68 0.58 2.15
CA GLY A 67 11.71 0.67 3.24
C GLY A 67 10.98 2.00 3.32
N PHE A 68 10.81 2.71 2.20
CA PHE A 68 10.23 4.04 2.15
C PHE A 68 9.21 4.14 1.03
N THR A 69 7.94 4.34 1.37
CA THR A 69 6.84 4.65 0.44
C THR A 69 6.19 5.96 0.84
N SER A 70 5.71 6.74 -0.12
CA SER A 70 5.22 8.09 0.14
C SER A 70 4.21 8.56 -0.91
N GLY A 71 3.48 9.62 -0.58
CA GLY A 71 2.53 10.25 -1.50
C GLY A 71 1.09 9.79 -1.30
N GLY A 72 0.76 9.31 -0.11
CA GLY A 72 -0.60 9.02 0.31
C GLY A 72 -1.50 10.25 0.21
N CYS A 73 -2.78 10.01 0.04
CA CYS A 73 -3.77 11.07 -0.14
C CYS A 73 -3.83 11.99 1.08
N GLY A 74 -3.64 13.29 0.87
CA GLY A 74 -3.68 14.30 1.92
C GLY A 74 -2.37 14.51 2.69
N ASP A 75 -1.36 13.69 2.46
CA ASP A 75 -0.04 13.89 3.05
C ASP A 75 0.77 14.94 2.30
N ILE A 76 1.68 15.59 3.03
CA ILE A 76 2.56 16.58 2.45
C ILE A 76 3.66 15.90 1.64
N LEU A 77 3.63 16.09 0.33
CA LEU A 77 4.71 15.76 -0.60
C LEU A 77 5.23 14.32 -0.45
N GLN A 78 6.40 14.16 0.14
CA GLN A 78 7.16 12.90 0.21
C GLN A 78 7.19 12.30 1.63
N ASN A 79 6.19 12.58 2.46
CA ASN A 79 6.10 11.91 3.76
C ASN A 79 5.90 10.41 3.60
N ALA A 80 6.59 9.64 4.42
CA ALA A 80 6.38 8.20 4.46
C ALA A 80 4.99 7.88 4.99
N ASP A 81 4.31 6.93 4.35
CA ASP A 81 2.94 6.53 4.67
C ASP A 81 2.69 5.02 4.47
N SER A 82 1.68 4.52 5.16
CA SER A 82 1.24 3.14 5.05
C SER A 82 0.36 2.89 3.83
N GLU A 83 -0.36 3.89 3.36
CA GLU A 83 -1.36 3.74 2.30
C GLU A 83 -0.72 3.35 0.97
N THR A 84 0.36 4.03 0.58
CA THR A 84 1.08 3.69 -0.66
C THR A 84 1.86 2.38 -0.55
N ALA A 85 2.28 1.96 0.65
CA ALA A 85 2.84 0.63 0.87
C ALA A 85 1.81 -0.46 0.56
N VAL A 86 0.60 -0.33 1.09
CA VAL A 86 -0.49 -1.30 0.83
C VAL A 86 -0.97 -1.22 -0.62
N ALA A 87 -1.01 -0.03 -1.22
CA ALA A 87 -1.33 0.13 -2.63
C ALA A 87 -0.33 -0.61 -3.54
N LEU A 88 0.96 -0.58 -3.22
CA LEU A 88 1.98 -1.31 -3.95
C LEU A 88 1.86 -2.83 -3.70
N LEU A 89 1.60 -3.27 -2.47
CA LEU A 89 1.31 -4.67 -2.15
C LEU A 89 0.14 -5.20 -2.98
N THR A 90 -0.98 -4.46 -3.01
CA THR A 90 -2.16 -4.80 -3.81
C THR A 90 -1.82 -4.92 -5.30
N SER A 91 -0.99 -4.01 -5.79
CA SER A 91 -0.56 -3.98 -7.19
C SER A 91 0.34 -5.15 -7.56
N LEU A 92 1.28 -5.52 -6.70
CA LEU A 92 2.15 -6.67 -6.93
C LEU A 92 1.38 -7.98 -6.88
N MET A 93 0.43 -8.13 -5.94
CA MET A 93 -0.46 -9.29 -5.91
C MET A 93 -1.33 -9.38 -7.16
N THR A 94 -1.85 -8.25 -7.65
CA THR A 94 -2.60 -8.20 -8.91
C THR A 94 -1.72 -8.60 -10.11
N LEU A 95 -0.47 -8.13 -10.16
CA LEU A 95 0.46 -8.55 -11.21
C LEU A 95 0.78 -10.04 -11.13
N TYR A 96 0.90 -10.61 -9.92
CA TYR A 96 1.06 -12.06 -9.76
C TYR A 96 -0.15 -12.80 -10.32
N GLU A 97 -1.37 -12.40 -9.96
CA GLU A 97 -2.60 -13.01 -10.45
C GLU A 97 -2.75 -12.93 -11.98
N VAL A 98 -2.36 -11.80 -12.59
CA VAL A 98 -2.47 -11.58 -14.04
C VAL A 98 -1.37 -12.29 -14.83
N THR A 99 -0.15 -12.38 -14.28
CA THR A 99 1.01 -12.85 -15.03
C THR A 99 1.52 -14.24 -14.62
N GLY A 100 1.19 -14.72 -13.43
CA GLY A 100 1.74 -15.94 -12.85
C GLY A 100 3.23 -15.87 -12.50
N LYS A 101 3.85 -14.69 -12.51
CA LYS A 101 5.29 -14.56 -12.27
C LYS A 101 5.62 -14.52 -10.79
N GLU A 102 6.34 -15.52 -10.31
CA GLU A 102 6.77 -15.70 -8.91
C GLU A 102 7.54 -14.50 -8.33
N GLN A 103 8.18 -13.71 -9.16
CA GLN A 103 8.85 -12.49 -8.70
C GLN A 103 7.91 -11.55 -7.97
N TYR A 104 6.67 -11.39 -8.46
CA TYR A 104 5.69 -10.50 -7.83
C TYR A 104 5.18 -11.05 -6.51
N LEU A 105 5.10 -12.37 -6.37
CA LEU A 105 4.76 -13.00 -5.09
C LEU A 105 5.84 -12.74 -4.03
N LYS A 106 7.12 -12.87 -4.40
CA LYS A 106 8.25 -12.54 -3.50
C LYS A 106 8.27 -11.07 -3.12
N GLN A 107 8.12 -10.20 -4.11
CA GLN A 107 8.04 -8.75 -3.86
C GLN A 107 6.85 -8.38 -2.97
N SER A 108 5.72 -9.08 -3.11
CA SER A 108 4.56 -8.89 -2.23
C SER A 108 4.85 -9.26 -0.78
N ALA A 109 5.66 -10.30 -0.54
CA ALA A 109 6.10 -10.66 0.81
C ALA A 109 6.93 -9.53 1.45
N ASP A 110 7.84 -8.91 0.69
CA ASP A 110 8.63 -7.77 1.19
C ASP A 110 7.73 -6.57 1.52
N LEU A 111 6.73 -6.28 0.67
CA LEU A 111 5.76 -5.23 0.94
C LEU A 111 4.86 -5.54 2.14
N ALA A 112 4.48 -6.80 2.35
CA ALA A 112 3.71 -7.19 3.55
C ALA A 112 4.53 -6.94 4.82
N ASN A 113 5.84 -7.22 4.81
CA ASN A 113 6.74 -6.88 5.90
C ASN A 113 6.81 -5.36 6.12
N LEU A 114 6.89 -4.57 5.06
CA LEU A 114 6.85 -3.11 5.17
C LEU A 114 5.51 -2.63 5.77
N CYS A 115 4.38 -3.18 5.34
CA CYS A 115 3.06 -2.87 5.90
C CYS A 115 2.99 -3.23 7.40
N ALA A 116 3.60 -4.36 7.81
CA ALA A 116 3.66 -4.75 9.21
C ALA A 116 4.41 -3.74 10.08
N THR A 117 5.40 -3.02 9.54
CA THR A 117 6.13 -1.98 10.30
C THR A 117 5.26 -0.77 10.64
N TRP A 118 4.17 -0.55 9.91
CA TRP A 118 3.19 0.49 10.18
C TRP A 118 2.09 0.06 11.16
N THR A 119 2.09 -1.21 11.55
CA THR A 119 1.04 -1.81 12.36
C THR A 119 1.49 -1.98 13.80
N VAL A 120 0.64 -1.60 14.74
CA VAL A 120 0.89 -1.82 16.17
C VAL A 120 0.88 -3.31 16.45
N SER A 121 2.00 -3.86 16.95
CA SER A 121 2.22 -5.29 17.12
C SER A 121 1.95 -5.82 18.54
N PHE A 122 1.61 -4.94 19.49
CA PHE A 122 1.34 -5.33 20.87
C PHE A 122 0.34 -4.38 21.55
N PRO A 123 -0.44 -4.85 22.55
CA PRO A 123 -1.33 -4.01 23.31
C PRO A 123 -0.51 -3.14 24.27
N TYR A 124 -0.42 -1.85 24.04
CA TYR A 124 0.20 -0.92 24.95
C TYR A 124 -0.83 -0.30 25.92
N ARG A 125 -0.36 0.06 27.10
CA ARG A 125 -1.24 0.62 28.14
C ARG A 125 -1.65 2.06 27.75
N LEU A 126 -2.94 2.24 27.59
CA LEU A 126 -3.52 3.56 27.37
C LEU A 126 -3.57 4.36 28.68
N PRO A 127 -3.45 5.71 28.64
CA PRO A 127 -3.66 6.54 29.82
C PRO A 127 -5.08 6.37 30.37
N GLU A 128 -5.21 6.11 31.68
CA GLU A 128 -6.47 5.67 32.34
C GLU A 128 -7.66 6.62 32.13
N ASN A 129 -7.40 7.91 31.93
CA ASN A 129 -8.45 8.92 31.73
C ASN A 129 -8.94 9.06 30.30
N THR A 130 -8.37 8.31 29.35
CA THR A 130 -8.78 8.37 27.93
C THR A 130 -10.07 7.59 27.68
N PRO A 131 -10.90 7.99 26.72
CA PRO A 131 -12.08 7.24 26.32
C PRO A 131 -11.77 5.79 25.95
N LEU A 132 -10.70 5.56 25.17
CA LEU A 132 -10.28 4.23 24.72
C LEU A 132 -9.88 3.32 25.91
N ALA A 133 -9.17 3.86 26.93
CA ALA A 133 -8.82 3.10 28.12
C ALA A 133 -10.07 2.69 28.90
N LYS A 134 -11.06 3.59 29.02
CA LYS A 134 -12.34 3.30 29.71
C LYS A 134 -13.18 2.25 29.00
N LEU A 135 -13.04 2.14 27.67
CA LEU A 135 -13.67 1.10 26.85
C LEU A 135 -12.89 -0.22 26.86
N GLY A 136 -11.68 -0.25 27.42
CA GLY A 136 -10.82 -1.43 27.38
C GLY A 136 -10.27 -1.74 25.97
N ALA A 137 -10.14 -0.74 25.11
CA ALA A 137 -9.73 -0.92 23.73
C ALA A 137 -8.33 -1.56 23.62
N ASN A 138 -8.21 -2.53 22.72
CA ASN A 138 -6.96 -3.16 22.34
C ASN A 138 -6.51 -2.58 20.98
N LEU A 139 -5.37 -1.90 20.96
CA LEU A 139 -4.86 -1.24 19.76
C LEU A 139 -3.93 -2.12 18.91
N THR A 140 -3.73 -3.39 19.27
CA THR A 140 -2.99 -4.33 18.41
C THR A 140 -3.67 -4.41 17.06
N GLY A 141 -2.89 -4.21 15.99
CA GLY A 141 -3.42 -4.16 14.62
C GLY A 141 -3.78 -2.76 14.13
N ALA A 142 -3.81 -1.74 15.01
CA ALA A 142 -4.00 -0.37 14.55
C ALA A 142 -2.85 0.06 13.62
N VAL A 143 -3.19 0.73 12.53
CA VAL A 143 -2.22 1.14 11.51
C VAL A 143 -1.91 2.62 11.66
N TRP A 144 -0.62 2.97 11.69
CA TRP A 144 -0.19 4.36 11.59
C TRP A 144 -0.40 4.87 10.17
N ALA A 145 -1.08 6.00 10.02
CA ALA A 145 -1.40 6.56 8.70
C ALA A 145 -0.13 7.01 7.97
N SER A 146 0.64 7.90 8.58
CA SER A 146 1.88 8.42 7.99
C SER A 146 2.77 9.07 9.03
N THR A 147 3.99 9.45 8.64
CA THR A 147 4.90 10.23 9.49
C THR A 147 4.39 11.63 9.79
N GLN A 148 3.56 12.19 8.92
CA GLN A 148 2.89 13.48 9.14
C GLN A 148 1.64 13.30 10.01
N ASN A 149 0.75 12.40 9.62
CA ASN A 149 -0.48 12.09 10.32
C ASN A 149 -0.21 11.01 11.37
N LYS A 150 0.27 11.44 12.54
CA LYS A 150 0.66 10.56 13.66
C LYS A 150 -0.54 10.05 14.44
N HIS A 151 -1.56 9.56 13.76
CA HIS A 151 -2.71 8.92 14.37
C HIS A 151 -2.85 7.49 13.86
N GLY A 152 -3.45 6.64 14.65
CA GLY A 152 -3.88 5.32 14.21
C GLY A 152 -5.05 5.47 13.24
N ALA A 153 -4.95 4.81 12.10
CA ALA A 153 -6.05 4.70 11.17
C ALA A 153 -6.81 3.40 11.42
N PRO A 154 -8.13 3.37 11.21
CA PRO A 154 -8.88 2.13 11.22
C PRO A 154 -8.53 1.32 9.96
N GLY A 155 -7.70 0.30 10.14
CA GLY A 155 -7.19 -0.51 9.04
C GLY A 155 -6.20 0.26 8.15
N PHE A 156 -6.06 -0.19 6.92
CA PHE A 156 -5.15 0.40 5.94
C PHE A 156 -5.80 1.58 5.18
N CYS A 157 -6.37 2.52 5.90
CA CYS A 157 -7.07 3.65 5.30
C CYS A 157 -8.14 3.22 4.28
N THR A 158 -7.91 3.52 3.01
CA THR A 158 -8.82 3.22 1.90
C THR A 158 -8.67 1.81 1.32
N GLN A 159 -7.80 0.97 1.91
CA GLN A 159 -7.49 -0.36 1.39
C GLN A 159 -8.19 -1.46 2.19
N SER A 160 -8.68 -2.49 1.49
CA SER A 160 -9.40 -3.60 2.13
C SER A 160 -8.50 -4.60 2.86
N GLY A 161 -7.21 -4.61 2.56
CA GLY A 161 -6.27 -5.60 3.08
C GLY A 161 -6.38 -6.99 2.42
N ASP A 162 -7.21 -7.17 1.39
CA ASP A 162 -7.40 -8.44 0.69
C ASP A 162 -6.12 -8.98 0.06
N ALA A 163 -5.17 -8.12 -0.26
CA ALA A 163 -3.86 -8.52 -0.76
C ALA A 163 -3.09 -9.40 0.24
N LEU A 164 -3.19 -9.15 1.55
CA LEU A 164 -2.61 -10.02 2.59
C LEU A 164 -3.27 -11.38 2.59
N PHE A 165 -4.59 -11.46 2.42
CA PHE A 165 -5.29 -12.74 2.35
C PHE A 165 -4.93 -13.52 1.09
N LYS A 166 -4.80 -12.86 -0.05
CA LYS A 166 -4.32 -13.46 -1.30
C LYS A 166 -2.87 -13.98 -1.15
N LEU A 167 -2.02 -13.20 -0.50
CA LEU A 167 -0.64 -13.60 -0.23
C LEU A 167 -0.59 -14.84 0.67
N TYR A 168 -1.38 -14.89 1.76
CA TYR A 168 -1.56 -16.09 2.58
C TYR A 168 -1.98 -17.28 1.75
N ARG A 169 -3.00 -17.16 0.92
CA ARG A 169 -3.50 -18.27 0.08
C ARG A 169 -2.48 -18.76 -0.94
N SER A 170 -1.61 -17.87 -1.42
CA SER A 170 -0.58 -18.21 -2.42
C SER A 170 0.67 -18.83 -1.80
N THR A 171 0.99 -18.48 -0.55
CA THR A 171 2.23 -18.92 0.12
C THR A 171 2.00 -20.00 1.19
N GLY A 172 0.82 -20.05 1.79
CA GLY A 172 0.53 -20.86 2.98
C GLY A 172 1.08 -20.28 4.29
N ASP A 173 1.74 -19.12 4.25
CA ASP A 173 2.30 -18.48 5.45
C ASP A 173 1.20 -17.79 6.26
N ALA A 174 0.90 -18.35 7.43
CA ALA A 174 -0.16 -17.89 8.31
C ALA A 174 0.05 -16.46 8.86
N SER A 175 1.29 -15.97 8.88
CA SER A 175 1.59 -14.63 9.42
C SER A 175 0.84 -13.52 8.68
N TYR A 176 0.60 -13.66 7.38
CA TYR A 176 -0.18 -12.69 6.61
C TYR A 176 -1.67 -12.67 6.98
N ALA A 177 -2.23 -13.84 7.26
CA ALA A 177 -3.62 -13.93 7.73
C ALA A 177 -3.76 -13.41 9.17
N GLU A 178 -2.75 -13.62 10.02
CA GLU A 178 -2.69 -13.09 11.37
C GLU A 178 -2.59 -11.56 11.37
N LEU A 179 -1.72 -11.00 10.55
CA LEU A 179 -1.61 -9.54 10.38
C LEU A 179 -2.96 -8.94 9.94
N LEU A 180 -3.59 -9.54 8.93
CA LEU A 180 -4.91 -9.08 8.47
C LEU A 180 -5.97 -9.18 9.56
N ARG A 181 -6.00 -10.28 10.31
CA ARG A 181 -6.93 -10.46 11.43
C ARG A 181 -6.76 -9.36 12.48
N ASP A 182 -5.50 -9.05 12.86
CA ASP A 182 -5.22 -8.03 13.86
C ASP A 182 -5.63 -6.64 13.37
N VAL A 183 -5.39 -6.32 12.09
CA VAL A 183 -5.86 -5.07 11.48
C VAL A 183 -7.39 -4.97 11.47
N ILE A 184 -8.09 -6.04 11.11
CA ILE A 184 -9.56 -6.06 11.12
C ILE A 184 -10.09 -5.92 12.55
N HIS A 185 -9.45 -6.58 13.53
CA HIS A 185 -9.83 -6.47 14.93
C HIS A 185 -9.68 -5.03 15.45
N ALA A 186 -8.54 -4.38 15.18
CA ALA A 186 -8.33 -3.00 15.57
C ALA A 186 -9.32 -2.03 14.89
N HIS A 187 -9.72 -2.32 13.65
CA HIS A 187 -10.76 -1.56 12.95
C HIS A 187 -12.11 -1.66 13.69
N ALA A 188 -12.48 -2.85 14.12
CA ALA A 188 -13.71 -3.06 14.89
C ALA A 188 -13.69 -2.38 16.27
N GLU A 189 -12.52 -2.36 16.93
CA GLU A 189 -12.32 -1.69 18.21
C GLU A 189 -12.29 -0.15 18.12
N GLY A 190 -11.91 0.39 16.98
CA GLY A 190 -11.79 1.83 16.74
C GLY A 190 -13.09 2.54 16.44
N ILE A 191 -14.19 1.81 16.42
CA ILE A 191 -15.56 2.32 16.26
C ILE A 191 -16.13 2.66 17.65
#